data_cd2d753cd4cbafc66617993bf3c3a947
#
_entry.id   cd2d753cd4cbafc66617993bf3c3a947
#
_cell.length_a   1.000
_cell.length_b   1.000
_cell.length_c   1.000
_cell.angle_alpha   90.00
_cell.angle_beta   90.00
_cell.angle_gamma   90.00
#
_symmetry.space_group_name_H-M   'P 1'
#
loop_
_entity.id
_entity.type
_entity.pdbx_description
1 polymer ?
#
loop_
_entity_poly.entity_id
_entity_poly.type
_entity_poly.pdbx_seq_one_letter_code
_entity_poly.pdbx_strand_id
1 'polypeptide(L)'
;MVTKNEIEDWIINWLKKMDPNVEVNKKSDFHTDGLLDSFRVFELVHELESCFCFRFTDDDFKHPSFRTINGMIEVIINRKESN
;
A
#
# COMPACT_ATOMS: atom_id res chain seq x y z
N MET A 1 9.00 -15.15 6.31
CA MET A 1 8.06 -14.18 6.88
C MET A 1 8.21 -12.83 6.17
N VAL A 2 7.11 -12.21 5.81
CA VAL A 2 7.14 -10.91 5.11
C VAL A 2 7.44 -9.80 6.11
N THR A 3 8.38 -8.93 5.79
CA THR A 3 8.76 -7.81 6.64
C THR A 3 8.20 -6.49 6.12
N LYS A 4 8.15 -5.48 6.99
CA LYS A 4 7.72 -4.13 6.59
C LYS A 4 8.60 -3.59 5.46
N ASN A 5 9.92 -3.82 5.53
CA ASN A 5 10.85 -3.32 4.54
C ASN A 5 10.59 -3.96 3.16
N GLU A 6 10.29 -5.23 3.11
CA GLU A 6 9.96 -5.91 1.85
C GLU A 6 8.73 -5.32 1.20
N ILE A 7 7.68 -5.08 1.98
CA ILE A 7 6.44 -4.50 1.47
C ILE A 7 6.69 -3.06 1.02
N GLU A 8 7.41 -2.29 1.82
CA GLU A 8 7.74 -0.90 1.50
C GLU A 8 8.51 -0.81 0.19
N ASP A 9 9.56 -1.62 0.04
CA ASP A 9 10.37 -1.62 -1.18
C ASP A 9 9.53 -2.02 -2.39
N TRP A 10 8.65 -2.99 -2.23
CA TRP A 10 7.76 -3.43 -3.29
C TRP A 10 6.85 -2.29 -3.76
N ILE A 11 6.24 -1.57 -2.81
CA ILE A 11 5.34 -0.47 -3.13
C ILE A 11 6.09 0.67 -3.81
N ILE A 12 7.25 1.03 -3.28
CA ILE A 12 8.07 2.12 -3.84
C ILE A 12 8.50 1.77 -5.26
N ASN A 13 8.96 0.55 -5.49
CA ASN A 13 9.35 0.09 -6.82
C ASN A 13 8.17 0.11 -7.79
N TRP A 14 7.00 -0.29 -7.33
CA TRP A 14 5.78 -0.26 -8.14
C TRP A 14 5.43 1.18 -8.56
N LEU A 15 5.51 2.12 -7.62
CA LEU A 15 5.25 3.54 -7.90
C LEU A 15 6.28 4.11 -8.89
N LYS A 16 7.54 3.75 -8.73
CA LYS A 16 8.62 4.23 -9.61
C LYS A 16 8.53 3.66 -11.02
N LYS A 17 7.93 2.52 -11.21
CA LYS A 17 7.69 1.98 -12.55
C LYS A 17 6.70 2.83 -13.33
N MET A 18 5.72 3.41 -12.64
CA MET A 18 4.74 4.28 -13.27
C MET A 18 5.28 5.68 -13.50
N ASP A 19 6.06 6.19 -12.53
CA ASP A 19 6.66 7.51 -12.60
C ASP A 19 8.05 7.47 -11.97
N PRO A 20 9.13 7.36 -12.79
CA PRO A 20 10.49 7.28 -12.26
C PRO A 20 10.91 8.47 -11.41
N ASN A 21 10.24 9.61 -11.56
CA ASN A 21 10.56 10.83 -10.83
C ASN A 21 9.67 11.04 -9.61
N VAL A 22 8.86 10.06 -9.25
CA VAL A 22 7.92 10.19 -8.14
C VAL A 22 8.67 10.39 -6.82
N GLU A 23 8.16 11.32 -6.02
CA GLU A 23 8.62 11.50 -4.65
C GLU A 23 7.62 10.82 -3.72
N VAL A 24 8.08 9.86 -2.95
CA VAL A 24 7.22 9.07 -2.07
C VAL A 24 7.37 9.54 -0.65
N ASN A 25 6.28 10.06 -0.08
CA ASN A 25 6.21 10.36 1.35
C ASN A 25 5.29 9.35 2.00
N LYS A 26 5.87 8.41 2.74
CA LYS A 26 5.16 7.28 3.32
C LYS A 26 4.18 7.67 4.43
N LYS A 27 4.37 8.85 5.01
CA LYS A 27 3.54 9.34 6.12
C LYS A 27 2.40 10.23 5.66
N SER A 28 2.45 10.74 4.44
CA SER A 28 1.41 11.62 3.92
C SER A 28 0.25 10.84 3.34
N ASP A 29 -0.92 11.48 3.34
CA ASP A 29 -2.11 10.97 2.68
C ASP A 29 -1.90 11.01 1.17
N PHE A 30 -1.81 9.84 0.55
CA PHE A 30 -1.50 9.75 -0.88
C PHE A 30 -2.60 10.30 -1.78
N HIS A 31 -3.84 10.38 -1.30
CA HIS A 31 -4.92 11.04 -2.05
C HIS A 31 -4.74 12.56 -2.05
N THR A 32 -4.45 13.12 -0.88
CA THR A 32 -4.26 14.57 -0.71
C THR A 32 -3.02 15.05 -1.47
N ASP A 33 -1.95 14.28 -1.43
CA ASP A 33 -0.71 14.62 -2.13
C ASP A 33 -0.80 14.44 -3.64
N GLY A 34 -1.85 13.78 -4.12
CA GLY A 34 -1.97 13.48 -5.54
C GLY A 34 -1.06 12.37 -6.02
N LEU A 35 -0.44 11.64 -5.11
CA LEU A 35 0.46 10.53 -5.46
C LEU A 35 -0.31 9.40 -6.14
N LEU A 36 -1.49 9.08 -5.62
CA LEU A 36 -2.35 8.03 -6.15
C LEU A 36 -3.78 8.53 -6.26
N ASP A 37 -4.43 8.30 -7.39
CA ASP A 37 -5.86 8.48 -7.53
C ASP A 37 -6.58 7.17 -7.17
N SER A 38 -7.91 7.20 -7.16
CA SER A 38 -8.72 6.04 -6.78
C SER A 38 -8.43 4.82 -7.66
N PHE A 39 -8.26 5.03 -8.95
CA PHE A 39 -7.98 3.96 -9.90
C PHE A 39 -6.63 3.28 -9.59
N ARG A 40 -5.61 4.10 -9.34
CA ARG A 40 -4.28 3.59 -9.02
C ARG A 40 -4.25 2.87 -7.67
N VAL A 41 -5.03 3.35 -6.71
CA VAL A 41 -5.16 2.66 -5.42
C VAL A 41 -5.75 1.27 -5.61
N PHE A 42 -6.77 1.12 -6.45
CA PHE A 42 -7.34 -0.19 -6.74
C PHE A 42 -6.33 -1.11 -7.42
N GLU A 43 -5.55 -0.59 -8.36
CA GLU A 43 -4.49 -1.37 -9.00
C GLU A 43 -3.45 -1.84 -7.97
N LEU A 44 -3.01 -0.94 -7.11
CA LEU A 44 -2.03 -1.25 -6.08
C LEU A 44 -2.55 -2.31 -5.13
N VAL A 45 -3.78 -2.16 -4.65
CA VAL A 45 -4.43 -3.12 -3.75
C VAL A 45 -4.49 -4.50 -4.40
N HIS A 46 -4.91 -4.55 -5.65
CA HIS A 46 -5.03 -5.82 -6.37
C HIS A 46 -3.68 -6.52 -6.52
N GLU A 47 -2.65 -5.76 -6.87
CA GLU A 47 -1.30 -6.30 -7.02
C GLU A 47 -0.73 -6.78 -5.69
N LEU A 48 -0.98 -6.03 -4.61
CA LEU A 48 -0.54 -6.43 -3.27
C LEU A 48 -1.20 -7.73 -2.83
N GLU A 49 -2.50 -7.85 -3.07
CA GLU A 49 -3.22 -9.08 -2.73
C GLU A 49 -2.65 -10.29 -3.46
N SER A 50 -2.37 -10.12 -4.75
CA SER A 50 -1.79 -11.20 -5.55
C SER A 50 -0.37 -11.55 -5.14
N CYS A 51 0.46 -10.53 -4.90
CA CYS A 51 1.88 -10.72 -4.61
C CYS A 51 2.12 -11.32 -3.23
N PHE A 52 1.36 -10.87 -2.23
CA PHE A 52 1.56 -11.28 -0.84
C PHE A 52 0.54 -12.30 -0.34
N CYS A 53 -0.34 -12.77 -1.20
CA CYS A 53 -1.29 -13.85 -0.91
C CYS A 53 -2.19 -13.56 0.29
N PHE A 54 -2.89 -12.43 0.26
CA PHE A 54 -3.84 -12.04 1.30
C PHE A 54 -4.98 -11.25 0.67
N ARG A 55 -5.96 -10.86 1.47
CA ARG A 55 -7.06 -10.01 1.01
C ARG A 55 -7.34 -8.90 2.00
N PHE A 56 -7.55 -7.69 1.48
CA PHE A 56 -8.09 -6.59 2.25
C PHE A 56 -9.59 -6.77 2.44
N THR A 57 -10.12 -6.27 3.55
CA THR A 57 -11.56 -6.26 3.82
C THR A 57 -12.12 -4.85 3.64
N ASP A 58 -13.45 -4.75 3.60
CA ASP A 58 -14.10 -3.44 3.54
C ASP A 58 -13.73 -2.57 4.74
N ASP A 59 -13.56 -3.17 5.91
CA ASP A 59 -13.15 -2.46 7.12
C ASP A 59 -11.75 -1.86 6.96
N ASP A 60 -10.85 -2.58 6.29
CA ASP A 60 -9.50 -2.08 6.01
C ASP A 60 -9.56 -0.79 5.19
N PHE A 61 -10.41 -0.78 4.16
CA PHE A 61 -10.55 0.40 3.28
C PHE A 61 -11.13 1.61 4.01
N LYS A 62 -11.95 1.38 5.02
CA LYS A 62 -12.56 2.44 5.82
C LYS A 62 -11.66 2.99 6.90
N HIS A 63 -10.60 2.25 7.22
CA HIS A 63 -9.70 2.64 8.31
C HIS A 63 -8.87 3.87 7.91
N PRO A 64 -8.76 4.88 8.79
CA PRO A 64 -7.99 6.10 8.47
C PRO A 64 -6.53 5.82 8.09
N SER A 65 -5.92 4.79 8.68
CA SER A 65 -4.54 4.41 8.38
C SER A 65 -4.34 4.00 6.92
N PHE A 66 -5.39 3.56 6.24
CA PHE A 66 -5.31 3.13 4.85
C PHE A 66 -5.03 4.26 3.88
N ARG A 67 -4.97 5.49 4.33
CA ARG A 67 -4.73 6.66 3.49
C ARG A 67 -3.25 7.00 3.33
N THR A 68 -2.37 6.27 4.01
CA THR A 68 -0.92 6.44 3.90
C THR A 68 -0.28 5.13 3.52
N ILE A 69 0.92 5.20 2.92
CA ILE A 69 1.67 3.98 2.58
C ILE A 69 2.06 3.23 3.85
N ASN A 70 2.50 3.94 4.88
CA ASN A 70 2.79 3.31 6.16
C ASN A 70 1.59 2.57 6.73
N GLY A 71 0.40 3.19 6.64
CA GLY A 71 -0.83 2.57 7.11
C GLY A 71 -1.19 1.30 6.34
N MET A 72 -1.02 1.32 5.02
CA MET A 72 -1.23 0.13 4.20
C MET A 72 -0.29 -1.00 4.62
N ILE A 73 0.98 -0.68 4.85
CA ILE A 73 1.97 -1.66 5.29
C ILE A 73 1.56 -2.27 6.64
N GLU A 74 1.11 -1.45 7.57
CA GLU A 74 0.63 -1.92 8.87
C GLU A 74 -0.53 -2.92 8.72
N VAL A 75 -1.49 -2.61 7.87
CA VAL A 75 -2.63 -3.49 7.60
C VAL A 75 -2.14 -4.83 7.04
N ILE A 76 -1.22 -4.81 6.08
CA ILE A 76 -0.69 -6.02 5.48
C ILE A 76 0.03 -6.88 6.51
N ILE A 77 0.89 -6.28 7.31
CA ILE A 77 1.65 -6.99 8.35
C ILE A 77 0.71 -7.63 9.36
N ASN A 78 -0.28 -6.89 9.85
CA ASN A 78 -1.24 -7.41 10.81
C ASN A 78 -2.04 -8.58 10.21
N ARG A 79 -2.42 -8.47 8.95
CA ARG A 79 -3.17 -9.53 8.28
C ARG A 79 -2.33 -10.80 8.12
N LYS A 80 -1.07 -10.64 7.73
CA LYS A 80 -0.16 -11.77 7.53
C LYS A 80 0.18 -12.45 8.85
N GLU A 81 0.35 -11.69 9.92
CA GLU A 81 0.65 -12.24 11.24
C GLU A 81 -0.56 -12.93 11.87
N SER A 82 -1.77 -12.51 11.53
CA SER A 82 -3.00 -13.11 12.05
C SER A 82 -3.34 -14.45 11.42
N ASN A 83 -2.70 -14.78 10.31
CA ASN A 83 -2.89 -16.07 9.63
C ASN A 83 -1.79 -17.06 10.07
#